data_6c71b6fb5377fcdcaeaf8aeef4edd931
#
_entry.id   6c71b6fb5377fcdcaeaf8aeef4edd931
#
_cell.length_a   1.000
_cell.length_b   1.000
_cell.length_c   1.000
_cell.angle_alpha   90.00
_cell.angle_beta   90.00
_cell.angle_gamma   90.00
#
_symmetry.space_group_name_H-M   'P 1'
#
loop_
_entity.id
_entity.type
_entity.pdbx_description
1 polymer ?
#
loop_
_entity_poly.entity_id
_entity_poly.type
_entity_poly.pdbx_seq_one_letter_code
_entity_poly.pdbx_strand_id
1 'polypeptide(L)'
;MESLGVRNFDVCIVAIGDNFQSSLETTSLLKELGAKFVVSRAARDVHAKFLLRNGADDVVYSEKQLAIWTAIRYSADHILEYIELDEEHAIFEIMIPEAWVGKTVGELDIRNNHHINIMAFKQNGALDLSINSDTKIP
;
A
#
# COMPACT_ATOMS: atom_id res chain seq x y z
N MET A 1 13.09 -28.66 6.16
CA MET A 1 13.33 -27.52 5.27
C MET A 1 14.46 -27.73 4.25
N GLU A 2 15.55 -28.45 4.59
CA GLU A 2 16.58 -28.80 3.60
C GLU A 2 16.06 -29.51 2.36
N SER A 3 15.05 -30.39 2.52
CA SER A 3 14.41 -31.12 1.41
C SER A 3 13.57 -30.22 0.48
N LEU A 4 13.25 -29.00 0.85
CA LEU A 4 12.42 -28.08 0.05
C LEU A 4 13.24 -27.30 -0.99
N GLY A 5 14.57 -27.40 -0.99
CA GLY A 5 15.41 -26.70 -1.95
C GLY A 5 15.27 -25.16 -1.85
N VAL A 6 15.32 -24.62 -0.64
CA VAL A 6 15.08 -23.19 -0.31
C VAL A 6 15.85 -22.23 -1.25
N ARG A 7 17.05 -22.60 -1.67
CA ARG A 7 17.92 -21.80 -2.58
C ARG A 7 17.35 -21.61 -3.98
N ASN A 8 16.37 -22.44 -4.36
CA ASN A 8 15.76 -22.40 -5.71
C ASN A 8 14.62 -21.35 -5.80
N PHE A 9 14.21 -20.79 -4.67
CA PHE A 9 13.15 -19.77 -4.63
C PHE A 9 13.76 -18.36 -4.62
N ASP A 10 13.12 -17.44 -5.32
CA ASP A 10 13.56 -16.04 -5.34
C ASP A 10 13.13 -15.31 -4.07
N VAL A 11 11.98 -15.67 -3.50
CA VAL A 11 11.43 -15.10 -2.27
C VAL A 11 10.87 -16.20 -1.38
N CYS A 12 11.15 -16.11 -0.08
CA CYS A 12 10.55 -16.92 0.98
C CYS A 12 9.73 -16.02 1.90
N ILE A 13 8.48 -16.37 2.15
CA ILE A 13 7.58 -15.57 2.99
C ILE A 13 7.27 -16.34 4.27
N VAL A 14 7.58 -15.73 5.42
CA VAL A 14 7.24 -16.23 6.76
C VAL A 14 5.97 -15.53 7.25
N ALA A 15 4.83 -16.16 7.03
CA ALA A 15 3.51 -15.61 7.35
C ALA A 15 2.97 -16.05 8.73
N ILE A 16 3.85 -16.48 9.65
CA ILE A 16 3.48 -16.91 11.00
C ILE A 16 3.02 -15.70 11.80
N GLY A 17 1.74 -15.69 12.26
CA GLY A 17 1.12 -14.56 12.95
C GLY A 17 1.20 -14.64 14.46
N ASP A 18 0.84 -15.77 15.03
CA ASP A 18 0.52 -15.88 16.46
C ASP A 18 1.69 -16.39 17.33
N ASN A 19 2.76 -16.86 16.71
CA ASN A 19 3.93 -17.36 17.40
C ASN A 19 5.19 -16.65 16.90
N PHE A 20 5.57 -15.60 17.61
CA PHE A 20 6.75 -14.78 17.26
C PHE A 20 8.05 -15.59 17.31
N GLN A 21 8.19 -16.47 18.30
CA GLN A 21 9.40 -17.32 18.41
C GLN A 21 9.55 -18.21 17.17
N SER A 22 8.48 -18.90 16.77
CA SER A 22 8.51 -19.75 15.57
C SER A 22 8.76 -18.93 14.29
N SER A 23 8.23 -17.71 14.21
CA SER A 23 8.52 -16.79 13.10
C SER A 23 9.99 -16.42 13.04
N LEU A 24 10.59 -16.08 14.18
CA LEU A 24 12.00 -15.71 14.29
C LEU A 24 12.93 -16.87 13.92
N GLU A 25 12.69 -18.05 14.50
CA GLU A 25 13.44 -19.28 14.23
C GLU A 25 13.35 -19.67 12.75
N THR A 26 12.16 -19.60 12.16
CA THR A 26 11.95 -19.91 10.74
C THR A 26 12.68 -18.92 9.83
N THR A 27 12.64 -17.63 10.16
CA THR A 27 13.34 -16.58 9.43
C THR A 27 14.86 -16.82 9.43
N SER A 28 15.45 -17.07 10.61
CA SER A 28 16.87 -17.36 10.76
C SER A 28 17.26 -18.61 9.97
N LEU A 29 16.49 -19.70 10.12
CA LEU A 29 16.76 -20.96 9.44
C LEU A 29 16.69 -20.83 7.91
N LEU A 30 15.76 -20.07 7.36
CA LEU A 30 15.69 -19.82 5.92
C LEU A 30 16.93 -19.12 5.40
N LYS A 31 17.46 -18.14 6.13
CA LYS A 31 18.71 -17.46 5.75
C LYS A 31 19.92 -18.38 5.86
N GLU A 32 20.02 -19.18 6.92
CA GLU A 32 21.08 -20.18 7.09
C GLU A 32 21.08 -21.22 5.96
N LEU A 33 19.89 -21.62 5.48
CA LEU A 33 19.74 -22.52 4.34
C LEU A 33 19.98 -21.86 2.98
N GLY A 34 20.25 -20.55 2.96
CA GLY A 34 20.62 -19.79 1.78
C GLY A 34 19.45 -19.25 0.96
N ALA A 35 18.32 -18.92 1.61
CA ALA A 35 17.25 -18.18 0.95
C ALA A 35 17.76 -16.84 0.41
N LYS A 36 17.43 -16.52 -0.83
CA LYS A 36 17.87 -15.27 -1.50
C LYS A 36 17.24 -14.05 -0.84
N PHE A 37 15.93 -14.08 -0.63
CA PHE A 37 15.16 -12.99 -0.05
C PHE A 37 14.10 -13.55 0.90
N VAL A 38 14.05 -13.05 2.14
CA VAL A 38 13.11 -13.50 3.17
C VAL A 38 12.27 -12.32 3.62
N VAL A 39 10.94 -12.44 3.45
CA VAL A 39 9.95 -11.49 3.96
C VAL A 39 9.27 -12.11 5.17
N SER A 40 9.19 -11.39 6.29
CA SER A 40 8.57 -11.90 7.50
C SER A 40 7.44 -11.00 7.99
N ARG A 41 6.34 -11.61 8.46
CA ARG A 41 5.23 -10.87 9.05
C ARG A 41 5.58 -10.43 10.47
N ALA A 42 5.35 -9.16 10.77
CA ALA A 42 5.46 -8.60 12.11
C ALA A 42 4.11 -8.07 12.58
N ALA A 43 3.77 -8.31 13.85
CA ALA A 43 2.58 -7.78 14.50
C ALA A 43 2.88 -6.48 15.30
N ARG A 44 4.17 -6.21 15.59
CA ARG A 44 4.61 -5.05 16.39
C ARG A 44 5.98 -4.56 15.93
N ASP A 45 6.28 -3.28 16.17
CA ASP A 45 7.57 -2.66 15.80
C ASP A 45 8.79 -3.39 16.40
N VAL A 46 8.66 -3.89 17.63
CA VAL A 46 9.73 -4.66 18.26
C VAL A 46 9.97 -5.99 17.54
N HIS A 47 8.91 -6.67 17.06
CA HIS A 47 9.03 -7.90 16.29
C HIS A 47 9.76 -7.65 14.97
N ALA A 48 9.42 -6.58 14.26
CA ALA A 48 10.08 -6.21 13.03
C ALA A 48 11.59 -6.01 13.21
N LYS A 49 11.99 -5.26 14.24
CA LYS A 49 13.40 -5.03 14.55
C LYS A 49 14.15 -6.35 14.80
N PHE A 50 13.52 -7.29 15.49
CA PHE A 50 14.14 -8.60 15.73
C PHE A 50 14.21 -9.45 14.46
N LEU A 51 13.15 -9.48 13.66
CA LEU A 51 13.13 -10.24 12.40
C LEU A 51 14.19 -9.75 11.43
N LEU A 52 14.32 -8.43 11.23
CA LEU A 52 15.37 -7.83 10.40
C LEU A 52 16.76 -8.17 10.90
N ARG A 53 17.00 -8.11 12.22
CA ARG A 53 18.29 -8.49 12.82
C ARG A 53 18.61 -9.97 12.70
N ASN A 54 17.59 -10.82 12.58
CA ASN A 54 17.76 -12.27 12.45
C ASN A 54 17.65 -12.77 11.00
N GLY A 55 17.77 -11.85 10.03
CA GLY A 55 17.97 -12.21 8.64
C GLY A 55 16.75 -12.05 7.73
N ALA A 56 15.64 -11.46 8.19
CA ALA A 56 14.63 -10.98 7.25
C ALA A 56 15.21 -9.84 6.41
N ASP A 57 15.00 -9.89 5.11
CA ASP A 57 15.36 -8.80 4.20
C ASP A 57 14.30 -7.70 4.20
N ASP A 58 13.04 -8.09 4.47
CA ASP A 58 11.92 -7.16 4.59
C ASP A 58 10.89 -7.67 5.59
N VAL A 59 10.03 -6.75 6.09
CA VAL A 59 9.02 -7.05 7.09
C VAL A 59 7.68 -6.41 6.72
N VAL A 60 6.63 -7.21 6.71
CA VAL A 60 5.26 -6.76 6.44
C VAL A 60 4.45 -6.64 7.72
N TYR A 61 3.83 -5.48 7.91
CA TYR A 61 2.90 -5.18 9.00
C TYR A 61 1.45 -5.19 8.50
N SER A 62 0.89 -6.36 8.28
CA SER A 62 -0.44 -6.48 7.70
C SER A 62 -1.52 -5.74 8.51
N GLU A 63 -1.51 -5.88 9.83
CA GLU A 63 -2.50 -5.24 10.71
C GLU A 63 -2.33 -3.72 10.79
N LYS A 64 -1.10 -3.22 10.85
CA LYS A 64 -0.81 -1.79 10.89
C LYS A 64 -1.19 -1.12 9.58
N GLN A 65 -0.81 -1.72 8.45
CA GLN A 65 -1.14 -1.22 7.13
C GLN A 65 -2.65 -1.20 6.89
N LEU A 66 -3.35 -2.28 7.27
CA LEU A 66 -4.81 -2.35 7.17
C LEU A 66 -5.49 -1.34 8.09
N ALA A 67 -5.00 -1.13 9.32
CA ALA A 67 -5.55 -0.16 10.26
C ALA A 67 -5.40 1.29 9.75
N ILE A 68 -4.23 1.64 9.20
CA ILE A 68 -3.99 2.96 8.59
C ILE A 68 -4.94 3.17 7.41
N TRP A 69 -5.01 2.20 6.49
CA TRP A 69 -5.91 2.26 5.35
C TRP A 69 -7.38 2.39 5.77
N THR A 70 -7.80 1.60 6.75
CA THR A 70 -9.16 1.66 7.31
C THR A 70 -9.44 3.03 7.94
N ALA A 71 -8.49 3.55 8.72
CA ALA A 71 -8.64 4.87 9.34
C ALA A 71 -8.80 5.97 8.30
N ILE A 72 -7.98 5.98 7.25
CA ILE A 72 -8.05 6.96 6.15
C ILE A 72 -9.41 6.85 5.44
N ARG A 73 -9.80 5.63 5.04
CA ARG A 73 -11.05 5.39 4.30
C ARG A 73 -12.28 5.84 5.08
N TYR A 74 -12.32 5.63 6.39
CA TYR A 74 -13.48 5.96 7.23
C TYR A 74 -13.37 7.30 7.96
N SER A 75 -12.25 8.03 7.82
CA SER A 75 -12.10 9.38 8.39
C SER A 75 -12.74 10.48 7.54
N ALA A 76 -13.02 10.20 6.26
CA ALA A 76 -13.67 11.13 5.36
C ALA A 76 -14.73 10.39 4.52
N ASP A 77 -15.96 10.90 4.51
CA ASP A 77 -17.13 10.27 3.87
C ASP A 77 -17.01 10.10 2.34
N HIS A 78 -15.97 10.69 1.73
CA HIS A 78 -15.85 10.78 0.28
C HIS A 78 -14.63 10.02 -0.28
N ILE A 79 -13.79 9.37 0.57
CA ILE A 79 -12.64 8.60 0.12
C ILE A 79 -13.09 7.16 -0.17
N LEU A 80 -12.91 6.74 -1.44
CA LEU A 80 -13.25 5.39 -1.90
C LEU A 80 -12.03 4.47 -1.88
N GLU A 81 -10.87 4.95 -2.37
CA GLU A 81 -9.61 4.22 -2.41
C GLU A 81 -8.44 5.14 -2.10
N TYR A 82 -7.36 4.55 -1.58
CA TYR A 82 -6.14 5.24 -1.19
C TYR A 82 -4.92 4.39 -1.52
N ILE A 83 -3.92 5.02 -2.17
CA ILE A 83 -2.62 4.43 -2.46
C ILE A 83 -1.55 5.41 -2.00
N GLU A 84 -0.81 5.03 -0.97
CA GLU A 84 0.36 5.78 -0.51
C GLU A 84 1.52 5.60 -1.50
N LEU A 85 2.13 6.70 -1.93
CA LEU A 85 3.30 6.69 -2.80
C LEU A 85 4.58 6.88 -1.98
N ASP A 86 4.56 7.81 -1.02
CA ASP A 86 5.60 8.08 -0.05
C ASP A 86 5.02 8.77 1.20
N GLU A 87 5.87 9.28 2.10
CA GLU A 87 5.45 9.92 3.37
C GLU A 87 4.61 11.20 3.15
N GLU A 88 4.70 11.85 1.98
CA GLU A 88 4.07 13.14 1.69
C GLU A 88 3.05 13.06 0.54
N HIS A 89 3.07 11.98 -0.26
CA HIS A 89 2.25 11.86 -1.46
C HIS A 89 1.38 10.61 -1.46
N ALA A 90 0.16 10.76 -1.95
CA ALA A 90 -0.77 9.65 -2.12
C ALA A 90 -1.71 9.88 -3.30
N ILE A 91 -2.29 8.80 -3.80
CA ILE A 91 -3.37 8.83 -4.79
C ILE A 91 -4.66 8.47 -4.06
N PHE A 92 -5.68 9.28 -4.27
CA PHE A 92 -7.02 9.07 -3.72
C PHE A 92 -8.03 8.87 -4.84
N GLU A 93 -8.89 7.87 -4.71
CA GLU A 93 -10.17 7.85 -5.43
C GLU A 93 -11.21 8.48 -4.51
N ILE A 94 -11.83 9.57 -4.95
CA ILE A 94 -12.83 10.30 -4.18
C ILE A 94 -14.12 10.45 -4.96
N MET A 95 -15.23 10.58 -4.27
CA MET A 95 -16.48 11.03 -4.89
C MET A 95 -16.32 12.48 -5.35
N ILE A 96 -16.79 12.77 -6.56
CA ILE A 96 -16.73 14.12 -7.12
C ILE A 96 -17.61 15.04 -6.27
N PRO A 97 -17.05 16.15 -5.74
CA PRO A 97 -17.87 17.15 -5.04
C PRO A 97 -18.94 17.72 -5.95
N GLU A 98 -20.18 17.82 -5.47
CA GLU A 98 -21.31 18.37 -6.26
C GLU A 98 -21.02 19.75 -6.86
N ALA A 99 -20.24 20.58 -6.15
CA ALA A 99 -19.84 21.91 -6.61
C ALA A 99 -18.92 21.89 -7.85
N TRP A 100 -18.33 20.74 -8.19
CA TRP A 100 -17.43 20.58 -9.34
C TRP A 100 -18.13 20.01 -10.57
N VAL A 101 -19.23 19.29 -10.37
CA VAL A 101 -19.99 18.65 -11.46
C VAL A 101 -20.40 19.65 -12.53
N GLY A 102 -20.14 19.30 -13.78
CA GLY A 102 -20.49 20.12 -14.95
C GLY A 102 -19.55 21.26 -15.28
N LYS A 103 -18.58 21.59 -14.42
CA LYS A 103 -17.50 22.56 -14.70
C LYS A 103 -16.33 21.89 -15.41
N THR A 104 -15.47 22.67 -16.05
CA THR A 104 -14.23 22.13 -16.61
C THR A 104 -13.11 22.14 -15.56
N VAL A 105 -12.11 21.27 -15.76
CA VAL A 105 -10.92 21.20 -14.89
C VAL A 105 -10.21 22.58 -14.85
N GLY A 106 -10.17 23.27 -15.99
CA GLY A 106 -9.56 24.62 -16.09
C GLY A 106 -10.33 25.69 -15.34
N GLU A 107 -11.68 25.69 -15.42
CA GLU A 107 -12.53 26.66 -14.68
C GLU A 107 -12.35 26.54 -13.15
N LEU A 108 -12.12 25.35 -12.65
CA LEU A 108 -11.94 25.11 -11.22
C LEU A 108 -10.51 25.40 -10.75
N ASP A 109 -9.55 25.41 -11.68
CA ASP A 109 -8.12 25.60 -11.38
C ASP A 109 -7.65 24.75 -10.17
N ILE A 110 -8.06 23.47 -10.18
CA ILE A 110 -7.94 22.55 -9.05
C ILE A 110 -6.49 22.43 -8.58
N ARG A 111 -5.57 22.44 -9.53
CA ARG A 111 -4.14 22.32 -9.22
C ARG A 111 -3.62 23.48 -8.36
N ASN A 112 -4.00 24.70 -8.69
CA ASN A 112 -3.55 25.87 -7.94
C ASN A 112 -4.35 26.11 -6.66
N ASN A 113 -5.66 25.86 -6.71
CA ASN A 113 -6.57 26.10 -5.58
C ASN A 113 -6.49 25.02 -4.49
N HIS A 114 -6.20 23.77 -4.88
CA HIS A 114 -6.25 22.62 -3.96
C HIS A 114 -4.94 21.83 -3.89
N HIS A 115 -3.93 22.19 -4.69
CA HIS A 115 -2.62 21.51 -4.78
C HIS A 115 -2.73 20.01 -5.12
N ILE A 116 -3.74 19.63 -5.88
CA ILE A 116 -3.95 18.27 -6.35
C ILE A 116 -3.91 18.17 -7.87
N ASN A 117 -3.51 17.01 -8.37
CA ASN A 117 -3.57 16.70 -9.80
C ASN A 117 -4.66 15.65 -10.03
N ILE A 118 -5.57 15.91 -10.96
CA ILE A 118 -6.53 14.91 -11.40
C ILE A 118 -5.81 13.97 -12.37
N MET A 119 -5.84 12.67 -12.09
CA MET A 119 -5.24 11.65 -12.93
C MET A 119 -6.27 10.97 -13.84
N ALA A 120 -7.48 10.78 -13.35
CA ALA A 120 -8.53 10.09 -14.08
C ALA A 120 -9.91 10.47 -13.56
N PHE A 121 -10.95 10.30 -14.42
CA PHE A 121 -12.32 10.17 -13.98
C PHE A 121 -12.78 8.73 -14.13
N LYS A 122 -13.55 8.23 -13.16
CA LYS A 122 -14.16 6.91 -13.21
C LYS A 122 -15.67 7.05 -13.28
N GLN A 123 -16.26 6.56 -14.37
CA GLN A 123 -17.69 6.58 -14.55
C GLN A 123 -18.18 5.21 -15.04
N ASN A 124 -19.22 4.66 -14.40
CA ASN A 124 -19.78 3.34 -14.73
C ASN A 124 -18.71 2.22 -14.80
N GLY A 125 -17.68 2.28 -13.96
CA GLY A 125 -16.59 1.32 -13.93
C GLY A 125 -15.50 1.53 -14.99
N ALA A 126 -15.67 2.46 -15.92
CA ALA A 126 -14.67 2.83 -16.91
C ALA A 126 -13.80 3.99 -16.43
N LEU A 127 -12.49 3.90 -16.69
CA LEU A 127 -11.52 4.94 -16.33
C LEU A 127 -11.20 5.78 -17.57
N ASP A 128 -11.37 7.10 -17.47
CA ASP A 128 -10.92 8.06 -18.47
C ASP A 128 -9.66 8.77 -17.98
N LEU A 129 -8.54 8.55 -18.66
CA LEU A 129 -7.24 9.15 -18.40
C LEU A 129 -6.96 10.37 -19.28
N SER A 130 -7.84 10.68 -20.23
CA SER A 130 -7.64 11.75 -21.23
C SER A 130 -8.07 13.10 -20.68
N ILE A 131 -7.46 13.53 -19.57
CA ILE A 131 -7.84 14.74 -18.87
C ILE A 131 -6.98 15.93 -19.31
N ASN A 132 -7.66 17.03 -19.64
CA ASN A 132 -7.04 18.33 -19.94
C ASN A 132 -7.89 19.45 -19.31
N SER A 133 -7.46 20.72 -19.51
CA SER A 133 -8.18 21.89 -18.98
C SER A 133 -9.64 22.01 -19.40
N ASP A 134 -9.95 21.54 -20.61
CA ASP A 134 -11.29 21.65 -21.21
C ASP A 134 -12.18 20.45 -20.86
N THR A 135 -11.60 19.43 -20.20
CA THR A 135 -12.35 18.24 -19.76
C THR A 135 -13.40 18.63 -18.75
N LYS A 136 -14.64 18.27 -19.06
CA LYS A 136 -15.80 18.53 -18.20
C LYS A 136 -15.91 17.46 -17.12
N ILE A 137 -16.06 17.88 -15.89
CA ILE A 137 -16.23 16.98 -14.74
C ILE A 137 -17.63 16.35 -14.81
N PRO A 138 -17.73 15.01 -14.81
CA PRO A 138 -18.98 14.28 -15.01
C PRO A 138 -20.00 14.44 -13.89
#